data_13c049da3864f5aad54e834759fd5197
#
_entry.id   13c049da3864f5aad54e834759fd5197
#
_cell.length_a   1.000
_cell.length_b   1.000
_cell.length_c   1.000
_cell.angle_alpha   90.00
_cell.angle_beta   90.00
_cell.angle_gamma   90.00
#
_symmetry.space_group_name_H-M   'P 1'
#
loop_
_entity.id
_entity.type
_entity.pdbx_description
1 polymer ?
#
loop_
_entity_poly.entity_id
_entity_poly.type
_entity_poly.pdbx_seq_one_letter_code
_entity_poly.pdbx_strand_id
1 'polypeptide(L)'
;MISFIGGTGPEGKGLALRFALAGEPVVIGSRDLGRATDAALEVQRLAPKASVEGSLNPEAAERGDLVFITVPFSGHRDTLEGLREQLRGKIVVDTVVPIAFEERRFRALVVEEGSVAEQAQLVLPESRVV
;
A
#
# COMPACT_ATOMS: atom_id res chain seq x y z
N MET A 1 12.52 1.74 6.78
CA MET A 1 11.39 0.78 6.79
C MET A 1 10.48 1.03 5.59
N ILE A 2 10.05 -0.03 4.92
CA ILE A 2 9.14 0.05 3.78
C ILE A 2 7.77 -0.47 4.21
N SER A 3 6.70 0.29 3.97
CA SER A 3 5.34 -0.10 4.34
C SER A 3 4.43 -0.28 3.13
N PHE A 4 3.48 -1.20 3.25
CA PHE A 4 2.50 -1.55 2.22
C PHE A 4 1.09 -1.39 2.76
N ILE A 5 0.42 -0.30 2.44
CA ILE A 5 -0.95 -0.02 2.87
C ILE A 5 -1.94 -0.85 2.05
N GLY A 6 -2.75 -1.66 2.73
CA GLY A 6 -3.60 -2.65 2.08
C GLY A 6 -2.82 -3.83 1.50
N GLY A 7 -1.61 -4.09 1.99
CA GLY A 7 -0.61 -5.01 1.43
C GLY A 7 -0.92 -6.51 1.51
N THR A 8 -2.12 -6.91 1.91
CA THR A 8 -2.49 -8.33 2.06
C THR A 8 -2.88 -9.04 0.76
N GLY A 9 -3.03 -8.29 -0.33
CA GLY A 9 -3.31 -8.82 -1.66
C GLY A 9 -2.04 -9.35 -2.37
N PRO A 10 -2.22 -9.99 -3.54
CA PRO A 10 -1.09 -10.55 -4.31
C PRO A 10 -0.02 -9.52 -4.66
N GLU A 11 -0.42 -8.31 -5.05
CA GLU A 11 0.49 -7.21 -5.40
C GLU A 11 1.31 -6.77 -4.18
N GLY A 12 0.64 -6.42 -3.07
CA GLY A 12 1.31 -5.97 -1.86
C GLY A 12 2.25 -7.01 -1.28
N LYS A 13 1.82 -8.29 -1.20
CA LYS A 13 2.68 -9.40 -0.76
C LYS A 13 3.86 -9.64 -1.72
N GLY A 14 3.63 -9.53 -3.03
CA GLY A 14 4.67 -9.70 -4.04
C GLY A 14 5.76 -8.64 -3.95
N LEU A 15 5.39 -7.37 -3.80
CA LEU A 15 6.31 -6.26 -3.59
C LEU A 15 7.03 -6.39 -2.24
N ALA A 16 6.29 -6.64 -1.16
CA ALA A 16 6.84 -6.85 0.17
C ALA A 16 7.91 -7.95 0.19
N LEU A 17 7.66 -9.08 -0.49
CA LEU A 17 8.62 -10.17 -0.62
C LEU A 17 9.92 -9.71 -1.33
N ARG A 18 9.82 -8.92 -2.39
CA ARG A 18 11.00 -8.43 -3.13
C ARG A 18 11.88 -7.55 -2.26
N PHE A 19 11.30 -6.63 -1.52
CA PHE A 19 12.06 -5.79 -0.60
C PHE A 19 12.62 -6.58 0.59
N ALA A 20 11.85 -7.52 1.14
CA ALA A 20 12.29 -8.41 2.20
C ALA A 20 13.51 -9.26 1.77
N LEU A 21 13.50 -9.82 0.55
CA LEU A 21 14.63 -10.57 -0.02
C LEU A 21 15.85 -9.68 -0.29
N ALA A 22 15.65 -8.38 -0.53
CA ALA A 22 16.72 -7.41 -0.65
C ALA A 22 17.31 -6.97 0.70
N GLY A 23 16.75 -7.45 1.82
CA GLY A 23 17.22 -7.14 3.17
C GLY A 23 16.57 -5.93 3.82
N GLU A 24 15.55 -5.34 3.17
CA GLU A 24 14.83 -4.21 3.71
C GLU A 24 13.79 -4.65 4.76
N PRO A 25 13.69 -3.95 5.89
CA PRO A 25 12.62 -4.20 6.86
C PRO A 25 11.27 -3.74 6.29
N VAL A 26 10.29 -4.62 6.37
CA VAL A 26 8.97 -4.46 5.75
C VAL A 26 7.85 -4.52 6.78
N VAL A 27 6.84 -3.67 6.65
CA VAL A 27 5.58 -3.78 7.37
C VAL A 27 4.39 -3.84 6.40
N ILE A 28 3.54 -4.85 6.57
CA ILE A 28 2.33 -5.04 5.77
C ILE A 28 1.13 -4.53 6.57
N GLY A 29 0.50 -3.48 6.05
CA GLY A 29 -0.68 -2.86 6.63
C GLY A 29 -1.98 -3.47 6.12
N SER A 30 -2.98 -3.51 6.98
CA SER A 30 -4.36 -3.89 6.64
C SER A 30 -5.36 -3.16 7.53
N ARG A 31 -6.64 -3.21 7.17
CA ARG A 31 -7.76 -2.83 8.05
C ARG A 31 -8.06 -3.88 9.13
N ASP A 32 -7.53 -5.08 8.95
CA ASP A 32 -7.68 -6.23 9.83
C ASP A 32 -6.28 -6.74 10.22
N LEU A 33 -5.98 -6.73 11.51
CA LEU A 33 -4.68 -7.11 12.04
C LEU A 33 -4.35 -8.59 11.79
N GLY A 34 -5.35 -9.47 11.87
CA GLY A 34 -5.16 -10.90 11.61
C GLY A 34 -4.70 -11.14 10.17
N ARG A 35 -5.37 -10.50 9.19
CA ARG A 35 -4.98 -10.57 7.78
C ARG A 35 -3.58 -10.00 7.53
N ALA A 36 -3.22 -8.90 8.20
CA ALA A 36 -1.88 -8.33 8.10
C ALA A 36 -0.83 -9.29 8.63
N THR A 37 -1.08 -9.91 9.80
CA THR A 37 -0.19 -10.89 10.42
C THR A 37 -0.01 -12.13 9.54
N ASP A 38 -1.10 -12.67 9.01
CA ASP A 38 -1.06 -13.84 8.11
C ASP A 38 -0.24 -13.54 6.84
N ALA A 39 -0.46 -12.37 6.23
CA ALA A 39 0.30 -11.95 5.06
C ALA A 39 1.79 -11.77 5.36
N ALA A 40 2.13 -11.20 6.51
CA ALA A 40 3.52 -11.06 6.96
C ALA A 40 4.18 -12.43 7.18
N LEU A 41 3.47 -13.38 7.79
CA LEU A 41 3.97 -14.75 7.99
C LEU A 41 4.19 -15.48 6.66
N GLU A 42 3.31 -15.29 5.66
CA GLU A 42 3.51 -15.85 4.33
C GLU A 42 4.81 -15.32 3.68
N VAL A 43 5.03 -14.01 3.73
CA VAL A 43 6.24 -13.38 3.20
C VAL A 43 7.48 -13.83 3.99
N GLN A 44 7.39 -13.87 5.32
CA GLN A 44 8.49 -14.31 6.19
C GLN A 44 8.93 -15.76 5.90
N ARG A 45 8.01 -16.66 5.56
CA ARG A 45 8.35 -18.04 5.17
C ARG A 45 9.19 -18.11 3.90
N LEU A 46 8.96 -17.19 2.97
CA LEU A 46 9.70 -17.10 1.71
C LEU A 46 11.01 -16.30 1.83
N ALA A 47 11.11 -15.44 2.83
CA ALA A 47 12.28 -14.66 3.17
C ALA A 47 12.67 -14.84 4.66
N PRO A 48 13.16 -16.02 5.08
CA PRO A 48 13.32 -16.37 6.50
C PRO A 48 14.27 -15.46 7.30
N LYS A 49 15.18 -14.78 6.62
CA LYS A 49 16.18 -13.87 7.25
C LYS A 49 15.71 -12.42 7.29
N ALA A 50 14.61 -12.11 6.65
CA ALA A 50 14.09 -10.74 6.58
C ALA A 50 13.33 -10.35 7.86
N SER A 51 13.15 -9.05 8.08
CA SER A 51 12.26 -8.50 9.09
C SER A 51 10.94 -8.13 8.41
N VAL A 52 9.90 -8.92 8.64
CA VAL A 52 8.57 -8.69 8.07
C VAL A 52 7.53 -8.72 9.18
N GLU A 53 6.74 -7.67 9.28
CA GLU A 53 5.72 -7.52 10.31
C GLU A 53 4.36 -7.17 9.68
N GLY A 54 3.28 -7.57 10.36
CA GLY A 54 1.92 -7.17 10.03
C GLY A 54 1.38 -6.16 11.05
N SER A 55 0.67 -5.11 10.60
CA SER A 55 0.04 -4.14 11.49
C SER A 55 -1.25 -3.56 10.88
N LEU A 56 -1.94 -2.72 11.62
CA LEU A 56 -3.01 -1.91 11.07
C LEU A 56 -2.44 -0.84 10.12
N ASN A 57 -3.22 -0.41 9.12
CA ASN A 57 -2.80 0.58 8.14
C ASN A 57 -2.23 1.89 8.75
N PRO A 58 -2.84 2.50 9.79
CA PRO A 58 -2.28 3.71 10.40
C PRO A 58 -0.88 3.49 10.98
N GLU A 59 -0.67 2.39 11.69
CA GLU A 59 0.64 2.04 12.27
C GLU A 59 1.68 1.75 11.17
N ALA A 60 1.28 1.03 10.12
CA ALA A 60 2.14 0.77 8.97
C ALA A 60 2.55 2.09 8.28
N ALA A 61 1.59 3.00 8.06
CA ALA A 61 1.84 4.30 7.48
C ALA A 61 2.79 5.16 8.33
N GLU A 62 2.62 5.14 9.65
CA GLU A 62 3.47 5.90 10.58
C GLU A 62 4.92 5.39 10.58
N ARG A 63 5.11 4.08 10.55
CA ARG A 63 6.43 3.42 10.63
C ARG A 63 7.21 3.46 9.32
N GLY A 64 6.54 3.53 8.16
CA GLY A 64 7.19 3.53 6.86
C GLY A 64 7.87 4.86 6.53
N ASP A 65 9.09 4.83 6.02
CA ASP A 65 9.76 5.98 5.40
C ASP A 65 9.39 6.09 3.92
N LEU A 66 9.20 4.93 3.27
CA LEU A 66 8.68 4.75 1.93
C LEU A 66 7.39 3.93 2.03
N VAL A 67 6.29 4.48 1.56
CA VAL A 67 4.96 3.90 1.72
C VAL A 67 4.33 3.56 0.38
N PHE A 68 4.05 2.28 0.15
CA PHE A 68 3.35 1.80 -1.04
C PHE A 68 1.84 1.73 -0.77
N ILE A 69 1.05 2.26 -1.69
CA ILE A 69 -0.42 2.14 -1.65
C ILE A 69 -0.83 1.01 -2.59
N THR A 70 -1.36 -0.07 -2.00
CA THR A 70 -1.73 -1.31 -2.71
C THR A 70 -3.19 -1.70 -2.44
N VAL A 71 -4.04 -0.70 -2.27
CA VAL A 71 -5.49 -0.88 -2.09
C VAL A 71 -6.22 -0.90 -3.43
N PRO A 72 -7.42 -1.50 -3.51
CA PRO A 72 -8.27 -1.34 -4.69
C PRO A 72 -8.64 0.13 -4.95
N PHE A 73 -8.80 0.51 -6.22
CA PHE A 73 -9.16 1.89 -6.60
C PHE A 73 -10.43 2.40 -5.89
N SER A 74 -11.44 1.54 -5.69
CA SER A 74 -12.69 1.90 -4.99
C SER A 74 -12.49 2.36 -3.54
N GLY A 75 -11.40 1.97 -2.87
CA GLY A 75 -11.07 2.39 -1.50
C GLY A 75 -9.88 3.34 -1.41
N HIS A 76 -9.33 3.76 -2.56
CA HIS A 76 -8.10 4.53 -2.63
C HIS A 76 -8.20 5.89 -1.92
N ARG A 77 -9.12 6.75 -2.36
CA ARG A 77 -9.31 8.10 -1.79
C ARG A 77 -9.57 8.06 -0.28
N ASP A 78 -10.55 7.26 0.15
CA ASP A 78 -10.91 7.16 1.57
C ASP A 78 -9.75 6.67 2.44
N THR A 79 -8.95 5.72 1.92
CA THR A 79 -7.76 5.23 2.61
C THR A 79 -6.73 6.35 2.78
N LEU A 80 -6.44 7.12 1.73
CA LEU A 80 -5.48 8.22 1.78
C LEU A 80 -5.94 9.35 2.70
N GLU A 81 -7.22 9.73 2.63
CA GLU A 81 -7.81 10.75 3.52
C GLU A 81 -7.69 10.32 4.99
N GLY A 82 -7.96 9.06 5.32
CA GLY A 82 -7.85 8.51 6.66
C GLY A 82 -6.41 8.39 7.19
N LEU A 83 -5.40 8.43 6.30
CA LEU A 83 -3.98 8.29 6.65
C LEU A 83 -3.16 9.58 6.44
N ARG A 84 -3.82 10.69 6.15
CA ARG A 84 -3.16 11.94 5.75
C ARG A 84 -2.09 12.40 6.75
N GLU A 85 -2.39 12.32 8.04
CA GLU A 85 -1.46 12.73 9.09
C GLU A 85 -0.24 11.80 9.18
N GLN A 86 -0.44 10.48 9.08
CA GLN A 86 0.64 9.49 9.15
C GLN A 86 1.55 9.54 7.91
N LEU A 87 1.01 9.99 6.77
CA LEU A 87 1.73 10.09 5.50
C LEU A 87 2.44 11.44 5.29
N ARG A 88 2.20 12.41 6.17
CA ARG A 88 2.80 13.74 6.07
C ARG A 88 4.33 13.69 5.94
N GLY A 89 4.88 14.37 4.94
CA GLY A 89 6.32 14.47 4.67
C GLY A 89 6.97 13.21 4.10
N LYS A 90 6.20 12.13 3.88
CA LYS A 90 6.72 10.86 3.38
C LYS A 90 6.73 10.77 1.86
N ILE A 91 7.49 9.80 1.34
CA ILE A 91 7.40 9.38 -0.06
C ILE A 91 6.31 8.30 -0.14
N VAL A 92 5.31 8.56 -0.96
CA VAL A 92 4.17 7.66 -1.19
C VAL A 92 4.22 7.17 -2.63
N VAL A 93 4.43 5.87 -2.80
CA VAL A 93 4.39 5.21 -4.11
C VAL A 93 3.00 4.68 -4.35
N ASP A 94 2.29 5.27 -5.31
CA ASP A 94 0.94 4.90 -5.65
C ASP A 94 0.93 3.88 -6.80
N THR A 95 0.60 2.64 -6.50
CA THR A 95 0.55 1.55 -7.49
C THR A 95 -0.87 1.27 -8.00
N VAL A 96 -1.83 2.07 -7.58
CA VAL A 96 -3.25 1.79 -7.84
C VAL A 96 -3.62 2.09 -9.29
N VAL A 97 -4.26 1.12 -9.93
CA VAL A 97 -4.74 1.24 -11.32
C VAL A 97 -6.25 1.48 -11.33
N PRO A 98 -6.76 2.51 -12.06
CA PRO A 98 -8.18 2.83 -12.11
C PRO A 98 -8.90 1.89 -13.10
N ILE A 99 -9.15 0.65 -12.67
CA ILE A 99 -9.85 -0.34 -13.47
C ILE A 99 -11.06 -0.90 -12.73
N ALA A 100 -12.12 -1.20 -13.47
CA ALA A 100 -13.24 -2.02 -13.01
C ALA A 100 -13.27 -3.34 -13.77
N PHE A 101 -13.73 -4.39 -13.11
CA PHE A 101 -14.01 -5.68 -13.73
C PHE A 101 -15.51 -5.87 -13.77
N GLU A 102 -16.10 -5.66 -14.95
CA GLU A 102 -17.53 -5.73 -15.20
C GLU A 102 -17.79 -6.61 -16.41
N GLU A 103 -18.85 -7.40 -16.39
CA GLU A 103 -19.25 -8.27 -17.49
C GLU A 103 -18.10 -9.14 -18.05
N ARG A 104 -17.23 -9.66 -17.17
CA ARG A 104 -16.05 -10.47 -17.50
C ARG A 104 -14.99 -9.73 -18.32
N ARG A 105 -14.95 -8.41 -18.27
CA ARG A 105 -13.96 -7.55 -18.96
C ARG A 105 -13.37 -6.53 -18.01
N PHE A 106 -12.11 -6.21 -18.23
CA PHE A 106 -11.48 -5.04 -17.57
C PHE A 106 -11.82 -3.79 -18.37
N ARG A 107 -12.21 -2.74 -17.64
CA ARG A 107 -12.49 -1.42 -18.20
C ARG A 107 -11.70 -0.37 -17.44
N ALA A 108 -11.00 0.51 -18.16
CA ALA A 108 -10.37 1.67 -17.55
C ALA A 108 -11.45 2.64 -17.04
N LEU A 109 -11.23 3.16 -15.85
CA LEU A 109 -12.06 4.20 -15.26
C LEU A 109 -11.42 5.57 -15.51
N VAL A 110 -12.25 6.59 -15.68
CA VAL A 110 -11.79 7.98 -15.79
C VAL A 110 -11.48 8.49 -14.38
N VAL A 111 -10.32 9.13 -14.25
CA VAL A 111 -9.93 9.86 -13.04
C VAL A 111 -9.98 11.34 -13.39
N GLU A 112 -10.84 12.10 -12.70
CA GLU A 112 -11.09 13.52 -13.01
C GLU A 112 -9.83 14.38 -12.84
N GLU A 113 -8.96 14.01 -11.90
CA GLU A 113 -7.69 14.70 -11.63
C GLU A 113 -6.60 14.39 -12.66
N GLY A 114 -6.86 13.51 -13.63
CA GLY A 114 -5.93 13.09 -14.67
C GLY A 114 -5.41 11.66 -14.45
N SER A 115 -4.82 11.37 -13.31
CA SER A 115 -4.34 10.05 -12.92
C SER A 115 -4.62 9.77 -11.43
N VAL A 116 -4.47 8.51 -11.04
CA VAL A 116 -4.60 8.12 -9.62
C VAL A 116 -3.52 8.78 -8.77
N ALA A 117 -2.30 8.89 -9.28
CA ALA A 117 -1.21 9.56 -8.59
C ALA A 117 -1.46 11.07 -8.42
N GLU A 118 -2.04 11.75 -9.43
CA GLU A 118 -2.45 13.16 -9.31
C GLU A 118 -3.57 13.32 -8.28
N GLN A 119 -4.55 12.43 -8.28
CA GLN A 119 -5.58 12.39 -7.25
C GLN A 119 -4.96 12.19 -5.86
N ALA A 120 -4.03 11.24 -5.71
CA ALA A 120 -3.33 11.00 -4.45
C ALA A 120 -2.55 12.24 -3.98
N GLN A 121 -1.84 12.92 -4.88
CA GLN A 121 -1.10 14.13 -4.55
C GLN A 121 -2.01 15.28 -4.08
N LEU A 122 -3.20 15.41 -4.64
CA LEU A 122 -4.20 16.39 -4.17
C LEU A 122 -4.73 16.05 -2.77
N VAL A 123 -4.94 14.77 -2.48
CA VAL A 123 -5.36 14.29 -1.15
C VAL A 123 -4.25 14.45 -0.12
N LEU A 124 -2.99 14.25 -0.53
CA LEU A 124 -1.80 14.26 0.32
C LEU A 124 -0.84 15.42 -0.05
N PRO A 125 -1.24 16.69 0.14
CA PRO A 125 -0.45 17.83 -0.34
C PRO A 125 0.91 17.99 0.36
N GLU A 126 1.08 17.39 1.53
CA GLU A 126 2.32 17.43 2.30
C GLU A 126 3.20 16.17 2.11
N SER A 127 2.78 15.22 1.28
CA SER A 127 3.55 14.04 0.89
C SER A 127 4.17 14.23 -0.49
N ARG A 128 5.17 13.41 -0.81
CA ARG A 128 5.74 13.31 -2.17
C ARG A 128 5.19 12.06 -2.83
N VAL A 129 4.19 12.20 -3.69
CA VAL A 129 3.58 11.09 -4.41
C VAL A 129 4.36 10.80 -5.70
N VAL A 130 4.56 9.50 -5.97
CA VAL A 130 5.23 8.98 -7.17
C VAL A 130 4.39 7.87 -7.77
#